data_fcff21c0419f9ae8a3e706422211bae9
#
_entry.id   fcff21c0419f9ae8a3e706422211bae9
#
_cell.length_a   1.000
_cell.length_b   1.000
_cell.length_c   1.000
_cell.angle_alpha   90.00
_cell.angle_beta   90.00
_cell.angle_gamma   90.00
#
_symmetry.space_group_name_H-M   'P 1'
#
loop_
_entity.id
_entity.type
_entity.pdbx_description
1 polymer ?
#
loop_
_entity_poly.entity_id
_entity_poly.type
_entity_poly.pdbx_seq_one_letter_code
_entity_poly.pdbx_strand_id
1 'polypeptide(L)'
;MKLKLNLRPSCKSLDGFFAALMVISALMLLYSTFYTYRATDEKNEKEKQIESLYNSCDNICEASELFTEEARQFVIDYDLSRLNRYWEEAEKEKTVEKSMEYISESGMFTVSEQVPLEDAREKLYTIRKTEAEAMLLVASAHNIDERALPVYLKEYEISDNRKRLSADEKIYEARLLLYGESYKSAKADIESDLQAFRENIDVKYQAYKKRSTALLHASVTIQITGLTLLLVISAALFLVYRIFCSVPLQRNSKKADVSGDIALEEKGFAEICTISSRYNENMNKLNESKTEEEYNGSKGNS
;
A
#
# COMPACT_ATOMS: atom_id res chain seq x y z
N MET A 1 45.85 38.11 23.24
CA MET A 1 45.14 37.51 24.38
C MET A 1 44.33 36.31 23.83
N LYS A 2 44.88 35.08 23.92
CA LYS A 2 44.21 33.87 23.49
C LYS A 2 43.43 33.33 24.68
N LEU A 3 42.11 33.55 24.69
CA LEU A 3 41.21 32.86 25.62
C LEU A 3 41.25 31.37 25.29
N LYS A 4 42.02 30.59 26.03
CA LYS A 4 41.84 29.13 26.08
C LYS A 4 40.59 28.87 26.91
N LEU A 5 39.44 28.79 26.25
CA LEU A 5 38.25 28.17 26.87
C LEU A 5 38.58 26.70 27.11
N ASN A 6 39.00 26.37 28.30
CA ASN A 6 39.15 25.01 28.79
C ASN A 6 37.73 24.47 29.12
N LEU A 7 36.88 24.31 28.10
CA LEU A 7 35.61 23.63 28.22
C LEU A 7 35.89 22.12 28.35
N ARG A 8 36.10 21.67 29.58
CA ARG A 8 36.10 20.23 29.89
C ARG A 8 34.65 19.79 30.01
N PRO A 9 34.15 18.93 29.10
CA PRO A 9 32.77 18.48 29.19
C PRO A 9 32.55 17.69 30.49
N SER A 10 31.43 17.94 31.17
CA SER A 10 30.99 17.13 32.29
C SER A 10 30.31 15.86 31.78
N CYS A 11 30.56 14.73 32.42
CA CYS A 11 29.86 13.46 32.13
C CYS A 11 28.33 13.65 32.14
N LYS A 12 27.80 14.33 33.15
CA LYS A 12 26.37 14.54 33.34
C LYS A 12 25.71 15.32 32.18
N SER A 13 26.38 16.37 31.68
CA SER A 13 25.82 17.16 30.56
C SER A 13 25.88 16.43 29.26
N LEU A 14 26.91 15.61 29.06
CA LEU A 14 27.06 14.76 27.88
C LEU A 14 25.99 13.64 27.89
N ASP A 15 25.82 12.95 28.99
CA ASP A 15 24.84 11.86 29.15
C ASP A 15 23.41 12.38 28.92
N GLY A 16 23.05 13.57 29.43
CA GLY A 16 21.76 14.20 29.21
C GLY A 16 21.53 14.56 27.74
N PHE A 17 22.53 15.10 27.05
CA PHE A 17 22.45 15.41 25.61
C PHE A 17 22.26 14.15 24.78
N PHE A 18 22.97 13.08 25.10
CA PHE A 18 22.89 11.82 24.38
C PHE A 18 21.58 11.08 24.63
N ALA A 19 21.09 11.07 25.86
CA ALA A 19 19.79 10.51 26.17
C ALA A 19 18.67 11.22 25.39
N ALA A 20 18.70 12.55 25.31
CA ALA A 20 17.75 13.33 24.53
C ALA A 20 17.82 12.98 23.04
N LEU A 21 19.02 12.84 22.47
CA LEU A 21 19.23 12.52 21.07
C LEU A 21 18.76 11.09 20.74
N MET A 22 18.99 10.13 21.64
CA MET A 22 18.48 8.75 21.51
C MET A 22 16.95 8.71 21.56
N VAL A 23 16.32 9.47 22.44
CA VAL A 23 14.85 9.55 22.52
C VAL A 23 14.27 10.17 21.24
N ILE A 24 14.85 11.27 20.75
CA ILE A 24 14.40 11.92 19.52
C ILE A 24 14.51 10.97 18.32
N SER A 25 15.63 10.26 18.20
CA SER A 25 15.82 9.31 17.09
C SER A 25 14.86 8.11 17.18
N ALA A 26 14.59 7.61 18.39
CA ALA A 26 13.61 6.54 18.60
C ALA A 26 12.19 7.01 18.22
N LEU A 27 11.80 8.22 18.61
CA LEU A 27 10.51 8.81 18.23
C LEU A 27 10.38 9.01 16.71
N MET A 28 11.44 9.47 16.05
CA MET A 28 11.46 9.59 14.57
C MET A 28 11.30 8.24 13.87
N LEU A 29 11.96 7.19 14.35
CA LEU A 29 11.82 5.84 13.82
C LEU A 29 10.40 5.30 14.02
N LEU A 30 9.82 5.46 15.20
CA LEU A 30 8.43 5.05 15.47
C LEU A 30 7.45 5.79 14.58
N TYR A 31 7.59 7.09 14.43
CA TYR A 31 6.75 7.90 13.53
C TYR A 31 6.86 7.45 12.07
N SER A 32 8.08 7.24 11.59
CA SER A 32 8.33 6.79 10.22
C SER A 32 7.76 5.39 9.98
N THR A 33 7.90 4.46 10.92
CA THR A 33 7.33 3.11 10.83
C THR A 33 5.80 3.14 10.78
N PHE A 34 5.18 3.96 11.63
CA PHE A 34 3.73 4.15 11.63
C PHE A 34 3.23 4.74 10.31
N TYR A 35 3.94 5.73 9.76
CA TYR A 35 3.61 6.32 8.47
C TYR A 35 3.72 5.30 7.32
N THR A 36 4.79 4.50 7.30
CA THR A 36 4.98 3.44 6.30
C THR A 36 3.87 2.39 6.38
N TYR A 37 3.50 1.99 7.59
CA TYR A 37 2.41 1.04 7.81
C TYR A 37 1.09 1.57 7.22
N ARG A 38 0.70 2.80 7.54
CA ARG A 38 -0.51 3.43 6.98
C ARG A 38 -0.47 3.56 5.46
N ALA A 39 0.66 3.98 4.91
CA ALA A 39 0.81 4.10 3.46
C ALA A 39 0.71 2.74 2.74
N THR A 40 1.19 1.66 3.37
CA THR A 40 1.08 0.30 2.83
C THR A 40 -0.35 -0.21 2.90
N ASP A 41 -1.05 0.06 3.99
CA ASP A 41 -2.44 -0.34 4.19
C ASP A 41 -3.37 0.34 3.18
N GLU A 42 -3.24 1.66 3.01
CA GLU A 42 -3.97 2.44 1.99
C GLU A 42 -3.67 1.92 0.57
N LYS A 43 -2.41 1.55 0.30
CA LYS A 43 -2.02 0.95 -0.97
C LYS A 43 -2.77 -0.36 -1.22
N ASN A 44 -2.78 -1.25 -0.25
CA ASN A 44 -3.42 -2.57 -0.37
C ASN A 44 -4.94 -2.44 -0.58
N GLU A 45 -5.60 -1.52 0.11
CA GLU A 45 -7.03 -1.25 -0.08
C GLU A 45 -7.33 -0.74 -1.49
N LYS A 46 -6.51 0.19 -2.00
CA LYS A 46 -6.68 0.73 -3.36
C LYS A 46 -6.38 -0.32 -4.45
N GLU A 47 -5.39 -1.17 -4.26
CA GLU A 47 -5.12 -2.28 -5.17
C GLU A 47 -6.30 -3.25 -5.25
N LYS A 48 -6.91 -3.62 -4.11
CA LYS A 48 -8.13 -4.44 -4.06
C LYS A 48 -9.32 -3.76 -4.75
N GLN A 49 -9.49 -2.46 -4.54
CA GLN A 49 -10.56 -1.71 -5.20
C GLN A 49 -10.39 -1.73 -6.73
N ILE A 50 -9.17 -1.54 -7.21
CA ILE A 50 -8.86 -1.60 -8.65
C ILE A 50 -9.07 -3.01 -9.22
N GLU A 51 -8.62 -4.04 -8.50
CA GLU A 51 -8.87 -5.44 -8.87
C GLU A 51 -10.38 -5.73 -8.98
N SER A 52 -11.18 -5.24 -8.05
CA SER A 52 -12.63 -5.38 -8.11
C SER A 52 -13.26 -4.65 -9.31
N LEU A 53 -12.67 -3.53 -9.76
CA LEU A 53 -13.11 -2.83 -10.97
C LEU A 53 -12.82 -3.65 -12.24
N TYR A 54 -11.64 -4.28 -12.34
CA TYR A 54 -11.33 -5.19 -13.45
C TYR A 54 -12.29 -6.39 -13.44
N ASN A 55 -12.49 -7.02 -12.29
CA ASN A 55 -13.43 -8.12 -12.14
C ASN A 55 -14.86 -7.72 -12.55
N SER A 56 -15.28 -6.49 -12.24
CA SER A 56 -16.59 -5.98 -12.67
C SER A 56 -16.67 -5.83 -14.20
N CYS A 57 -15.61 -5.35 -14.85
CA CYS A 57 -15.55 -5.33 -16.31
C CYS A 57 -15.58 -6.73 -16.93
N ASP A 58 -14.85 -7.68 -16.33
CA ASP A 58 -14.84 -9.08 -16.78
C ASP A 58 -16.23 -9.71 -16.63
N ASN A 59 -16.88 -9.49 -15.49
CA ASN A 59 -18.25 -9.97 -15.26
C ASN A 59 -19.24 -9.42 -16.30
N ILE A 60 -19.12 -8.15 -16.72
CA ILE A 60 -19.96 -7.59 -17.79
C ILE A 60 -19.71 -8.33 -19.12
N CYS A 61 -18.44 -8.58 -19.47
CA CYS A 61 -18.09 -9.32 -20.67
C CYS A 61 -18.63 -10.75 -20.63
N GLU A 62 -18.39 -11.48 -19.53
CA GLU A 62 -18.83 -12.87 -19.35
C GLU A 62 -20.35 -13.00 -19.42
N ALA A 63 -21.09 -12.10 -18.74
CA ALA A 63 -22.55 -12.08 -18.81
C ALA A 63 -23.06 -11.76 -20.23
N SER A 64 -22.41 -10.82 -20.94
CA SER A 64 -22.74 -10.50 -22.33
C SER A 64 -22.49 -11.69 -23.27
N GLU A 65 -21.45 -12.48 -23.07
CA GLU A 65 -21.22 -13.70 -23.84
C GLU A 65 -22.22 -14.81 -23.50
N LEU A 66 -22.57 -14.97 -22.21
CA LEU A 66 -23.59 -15.92 -21.78
C LEU A 66 -24.93 -15.61 -22.45
N PHE A 67 -25.37 -14.34 -22.47
CA PHE A 67 -26.60 -13.94 -23.17
C PHE A 67 -26.58 -14.33 -24.64
N THR A 68 -25.49 -14.01 -25.33
CA THR A 68 -25.30 -14.35 -26.75
C THR A 68 -25.38 -15.84 -26.99
N GLU A 69 -24.67 -16.62 -26.17
CA GLU A 69 -24.60 -18.09 -26.32
C GLU A 69 -25.96 -18.73 -26.06
N GLU A 70 -26.63 -18.39 -24.97
CA GLU A 70 -27.93 -18.96 -24.61
C GLU A 70 -29.02 -18.58 -25.63
N ALA A 71 -29.02 -17.33 -26.14
CA ALA A 71 -29.95 -16.90 -27.18
C ALA A 71 -29.70 -17.64 -28.49
N ARG A 72 -28.44 -17.78 -28.91
CA ARG A 72 -28.06 -18.51 -30.15
C ARG A 72 -28.39 -19.99 -30.05
N GLN A 73 -28.06 -20.64 -28.91
CA GLN A 73 -28.36 -22.05 -28.72
C GLN A 73 -29.89 -22.30 -28.74
N PHE A 74 -30.65 -21.43 -28.04
CA PHE A 74 -32.12 -21.54 -28.10
C PHE A 74 -32.68 -21.45 -29.54
N VAL A 75 -32.14 -20.57 -30.37
CA VAL A 75 -32.56 -20.43 -31.79
C VAL A 75 -32.21 -21.66 -32.62
N ILE A 76 -31.29 -22.49 -32.17
CA ILE A 76 -30.85 -23.73 -32.86
C ILE A 76 -31.60 -24.96 -32.36
N ASP A 77 -31.62 -25.17 -31.05
CA ASP A 77 -32.10 -26.44 -30.42
C ASP A 77 -33.50 -26.37 -29.80
N TYR A 78 -34.03 -25.14 -29.61
CA TYR A 78 -35.35 -24.86 -29.02
C TYR A 78 -35.52 -25.28 -27.58
N ASP A 79 -34.40 -25.52 -26.88
CA ASP A 79 -34.39 -25.96 -25.50
C ASP A 79 -34.76 -24.79 -24.51
N LEU A 80 -35.92 -24.94 -23.86
CA LEU A 80 -36.42 -23.97 -22.87
C LEU A 80 -35.45 -23.74 -21.70
N SER A 81 -34.54 -24.68 -21.41
CA SER A 81 -33.54 -24.50 -20.37
C SER A 81 -32.58 -23.36 -20.72
N ARG A 82 -32.34 -23.09 -22.01
CA ARG A 82 -31.54 -21.97 -22.47
C ARG A 82 -32.21 -20.63 -22.15
N LEU A 83 -33.50 -20.52 -22.45
CA LEU A 83 -34.28 -19.34 -22.07
C LEU A 83 -34.25 -19.08 -20.59
N ASN A 84 -34.42 -20.12 -19.79
CA ASN A 84 -34.41 -19.97 -18.33
C ASN A 84 -33.06 -19.45 -17.83
N ARG A 85 -31.93 -19.96 -18.33
CA ARG A 85 -30.60 -19.49 -17.95
C ARG A 85 -30.34 -18.06 -18.38
N TYR A 86 -30.73 -17.70 -19.60
CA TYR A 86 -30.66 -16.32 -20.08
C TYR A 86 -31.37 -15.35 -19.15
N TRP A 87 -32.63 -15.68 -18.82
CA TRP A 87 -33.45 -14.78 -18.00
C TRP A 87 -33.15 -14.86 -16.51
N GLU A 88 -32.59 -15.96 -16.04
CA GLU A 88 -32.06 -16.04 -14.69
C GLU A 88 -30.90 -15.06 -14.51
N GLU A 89 -29.95 -15.01 -15.42
CA GLU A 89 -28.86 -14.05 -15.42
C GLU A 89 -29.38 -12.62 -15.58
N ALA A 90 -30.25 -12.37 -16.55
CA ALA A 90 -30.72 -11.04 -16.89
C ALA A 90 -31.53 -10.37 -15.75
N GLU A 91 -32.33 -11.14 -15.00
CA GLU A 91 -33.34 -10.57 -14.10
C GLU A 91 -33.18 -10.94 -12.64
N LYS A 92 -32.49 -12.06 -12.33
CA LYS A 92 -32.24 -12.45 -10.95
C LYS A 92 -30.81 -12.09 -10.52
N GLU A 93 -29.82 -12.60 -11.26
CA GLU A 93 -28.42 -12.35 -10.95
C GLU A 93 -28.05 -10.90 -11.23
N LYS A 94 -28.46 -10.37 -12.36
CA LYS A 94 -28.24 -8.95 -12.78
C LYS A 94 -26.76 -8.58 -12.73
N THR A 95 -25.89 -9.48 -13.19
CA THR A 95 -24.44 -9.32 -13.11
C THR A 95 -23.98 -8.05 -13.82
N VAL A 96 -24.54 -7.75 -15.00
CA VAL A 96 -24.21 -6.53 -15.76
C VAL A 96 -24.56 -5.28 -14.95
N GLU A 97 -25.79 -5.20 -14.45
CA GLU A 97 -26.29 -4.04 -13.71
C GLU A 97 -25.51 -3.82 -12.40
N LYS A 98 -25.32 -4.89 -11.62
CA LYS A 98 -24.54 -4.83 -10.37
C LYS A 98 -23.08 -4.41 -10.61
N SER A 99 -22.47 -4.92 -11.65
CA SER A 99 -21.07 -4.57 -12.01
C SER A 99 -20.96 -3.12 -12.45
N MET A 100 -21.90 -2.62 -13.26
CA MET A 100 -21.92 -1.22 -13.69
C MET A 100 -22.22 -0.26 -12.52
N GLU A 101 -23.12 -0.64 -11.63
CA GLU A 101 -23.42 0.12 -10.41
C GLU A 101 -22.18 0.20 -9.52
N TYR A 102 -21.51 -0.93 -9.26
CA TYR A 102 -20.27 -0.95 -8.49
C TYR A 102 -19.19 -0.02 -9.06
N ILE A 103 -18.99 -0.06 -10.39
CA ILE A 103 -18.04 0.83 -11.06
C ILE A 103 -18.43 2.30 -10.86
N SER A 104 -19.69 2.63 -11.09
CA SER A 104 -20.20 4.00 -10.97
C SER A 104 -20.10 4.54 -9.54
N GLU A 105 -20.40 3.72 -8.54
CA GLU A 105 -20.35 4.07 -7.12
C GLU A 105 -18.93 4.12 -6.55
N SER A 106 -17.94 3.56 -7.24
CA SER A 106 -16.54 3.57 -6.80
C SER A 106 -15.97 4.97 -6.54
N GLY A 107 -16.54 5.99 -7.18
CA GLY A 107 -16.10 7.39 -7.11
C GLY A 107 -14.70 7.63 -7.71
N MET A 108 -14.14 6.65 -8.43
CA MET A 108 -12.79 6.74 -9.00
C MET A 108 -12.76 7.48 -10.35
N PHE A 109 -13.88 7.56 -11.05
CA PHE A 109 -13.96 8.07 -12.41
C PHE A 109 -14.79 9.33 -12.49
N THR A 110 -14.36 10.27 -13.33
CA THR A 110 -15.15 11.43 -13.73
C THR A 110 -16.26 11.01 -14.71
N VAL A 111 -17.26 11.84 -14.89
CA VAL A 111 -18.34 11.60 -15.85
C VAL A 111 -17.80 11.32 -17.26
N SER A 112 -16.77 12.04 -17.71
CA SER A 112 -16.19 11.84 -19.02
C SER A 112 -15.43 10.50 -19.15
N GLU A 113 -14.86 10.00 -18.07
CA GLU A 113 -14.17 8.70 -18.06
C GLU A 113 -15.17 7.52 -18.01
N GLN A 114 -16.40 7.75 -17.61
CA GLN A 114 -17.49 6.76 -17.58
C GLN A 114 -18.24 6.67 -18.91
N VAL A 115 -18.08 7.61 -19.83
CA VAL A 115 -18.78 7.61 -21.12
C VAL A 115 -18.71 6.25 -21.86
N PRO A 116 -17.55 5.60 -22.00
CA PRO A 116 -17.52 4.30 -22.69
C PRO A 116 -18.34 3.23 -21.99
N LEU A 117 -18.44 3.25 -20.65
CA LEU A 117 -19.25 2.32 -19.87
C LEU A 117 -20.75 2.54 -20.12
N GLU A 118 -21.18 3.80 -20.18
CA GLU A 118 -22.58 4.15 -20.49
C GLU A 118 -22.94 3.80 -21.93
N ASP A 119 -22.04 4.03 -22.88
CA ASP A 119 -22.23 3.63 -24.29
C ASP A 119 -22.37 2.09 -24.41
N ALA A 120 -21.51 1.33 -23.69
CA ALA A 120 -21.65 -0.12 -23.61
C ALA A 120 -23.00 -0.54 -23.02
N ARG A 121 -23.49 0.16 -21.97
CA ARG A 121 -24.79 -0.11 -21.35
C ARG A 121 -25.95 0.04 -22.36
N GLU A 122 -26.01 1.15 -23.08
CA GLU A 122 -27.05 1.38 -24.08
C GLU A 122 -27.03 0.33 -25.21
N LYS A 123 -25.83 -0.02 -25.67
CA LYS A 123 -25.68 -1.04 -26.71
C LYS A 123 -26.06 -2.44 -26.21
N LEU A 124 -25.69 -2.79 -24.96
CA LEU A 124 -26.11 -4.05 -24.32
C LEU A 124 -27.64 -4.14 -24.21
N TYR A 125 -28.30 -3.05 -23.81
CA TYR A 125 -29.75 -3.01 -23.76
C TYR A 125 -30.39 -3.21 -25.16
N THR A 126 -29.80 -2.61 -26.19
CA THR A 126 -30.25 -2.76 -27.59
C THR A 126 -30.06 -4.18 -28.08
N ILE A 127 -28.92 -4.83 -27.80
CA ILE A 127 -28.66 -6.23 -28.12
C ILE A 127 -29.66 -7.15 -27.42
N ARG A 128 -29.94 -6.96 -26.14
CA ARG A 128 -30.95 -7.75 -25.39
C ARG A 128 -32.34 -7.71 -26.08
N LYS A 129 -32.75 -6.55 -26.61
CA LYS A 129 -34.00 -6.45 -27.37
C LYS A 129 -33.95 -7.32 -28.65
N THR A 130 -32.84 -7.31 -29.37
CA THR A 130 -32.65 -8.12 -30.56
C THR A 130 -32.65 -9.61 -30.24
N GLU A 131 -32.01 -10.00 -29.14
CA GLU A 131 -31.97 -11.39 -28.65
C GLU A 131 -33.37 -11.85 -28.22
N ALA A 132 -34.10 -11.02 -27.46
CA ALA A 132 -35.46 -11.29 -27.01
C ALA A 132 -36.40 -11.45 -28.25
N GLU A 133 -36.32 -10.57 -29.25
CA GLU A 133 -37.11 -10.69 -30.47
C GLU A 133 -36.81 -11.99 -31.23
N ALA A 134 -35.52 -12.35 -31.35
CA ALA A 134 -35.12 -13.60 -31.99
C ALA A 134 -35.67 -14.84 -31.25
N MET A 135 -35.61 -14.83 -29.91
CA MET A 135 -36.14 -15.92 -29.10
C MET A 135 -37.66 -15.99 -29.19
N LEU A 136 -38.38 -14.86 -29.22
CA LEU A 136 -39.83 -14.82 -29.45
C LEU A 136 -40.24 -15.31 -30.81
N LEU A 137 -39.48 -14.99 -31.87
CA LEU A 137 -39.74 -15.50 -33.23
C LEU A 137 -39.70 -17.02 -33.28
N VAL A 138 -38.69 -17.63 -32.66
CA VAL A 138 -38.55 -19.09 -32.59
C VAL A 138 -39.66 -19.69 -31.71
N ALA A 139 -39.94 -19.12 -30.57
CA ALA A 139 -41.04 -19.57 -29.71
C ALA A 139 -42.39 -19.54 -30.45
N SER A 140 -42.65 -18.47 -31.21
CA SER A 140 -43.85 -18.33 -32.05
C SER A 140 -43.86 -19.33 -33.19
N ALA A 141 -42.72 -19.59 -33.87
CA ALA A 141 -42.64 -20.55 -34.98
C ALA A 141 -42.95 -21.97 -34.53
N HIS A 142 -42.50 -22.35 -33.32
CA HIS A 142 -42.72 -23.68 -32.73
C HIS A 142 -44.01 -23.79 -31.93
N ASN A 143 -44.86 -22.75 -31.88
CA ASN A 143 -46.09 -22.71 -31.08
C ASN A 143 -45.82 -23.05 -29.61
N ILE A 144 -44.72 -22.58 -29.03
CA ILE A 144 -44.41 -22.76 -27.60
C ILE A 144 -45.47 -22.03 -26.79
N ASP A 145 -46.07 -22.73 -25.78
CA ASP A 145 -47.08 -22.14 -24.91
C ASP A 145 -46.49 -20.92 -24.15
N GLU A 146 -47.15 -19.77 -24.24
CA GLU A 146 -46.75 -18.57 -23.54
C GLU A 146 -46.54 -18.79 -22.02
N ARG A 147 -47.27 -19.78 -21.42
CA ARG A 147 -47.12 -20.15 -20.01
C ARG A 147 -45.75 -20.81 -19.71
N ALA A 148 -45.13 -21.40 -20.72
CA ALA A 148 -43.79 -22.00 -20.61
C ALA A 148 -42.68 -20.97 -20.80
N LEU A 149 -42.95 -19.77 -21.28
CA LEU A 149 -42.00 -18.71 -21.48
C LEU A 149 -41.69 -17.97 -20.17
N PRO A 150 -40.45 -17.54 -19.93
CA PRO A 150 -40.09 -16.66 -18.82
C PRO A 150 -40.93 -15.39 -18.80
N VAL A 151 -41.32 -14.93 -17.60
CA VAL A 151 -42.18 -13.78 -17.44
C VAL A 151 -41.64 -12.53 -18.13
N TYR A 152 -40.36 -12.31 -18.00
CA TYR A 152 -39.67 -11.13 -18.55
C TYR A 152 -39.59 -11.14 -20.08
N LEU A 153 -39.54 -12.30 -20.72
CA LEU A 153 -39.57 -12.38 -22.20
C LEU A 153 -40.90 -11.83 -22.74
N LYS A 154 -41.97 -11.90 -21.97
CA LYS A 154 -43.31 -11.41 -22.38
C LYS A 154 -43.43 -9.88 -22.41
N GLU A 155 -42.46 -9.18 -21.86
CA GLU A 155 -42.37 -7.72 -21.91
C GLU A 155 -41.85 -7.23 -23.28
N TYR A 156 -41.31 -8.13 -24.07
CA TYR A 156 -40.81 -7.84 -25.40
C TYR A 156 -41.84 -8.22 -26.48
N GLU A 157 -41.78 -7.52 -27.57
CA GLU A 157 -42.69 -7.75 -28.68
C GLU A 157 -41.93 -8.05 -29.98
N ILE A 158 -42.51 -8.96 -30.78
CA ILE A 158 -42.07 -9.15 -32.16
C ILE A 158 -42.55 -7.94 -32.99
N SER A 159 -41.69 -7.38 -33.82
CA SER A 159 -42.05 -6.29 -34.73
C SER A 159 -43.17 -6.71 -35.71
N ASP A 160 -44.06 -5.79 -36.06
CA ASP A 160 -45.34 -6.10 -36.81
C ASP A 160 -45.07 -6.72 -38.17
N ASN A 161 -44.01 -6.39 -38.84
CA ASN A 161 -43.62 -7.02 -40.10
C ASN A 161 -43.22 -8.49 -39.92
N ARG A 162 -42.57 -8.84 -38.80
CA ARG A 162 -42.13 -10.20 -38.49
C ARG A 162 -43.22 -11.09 -37.88
N LYS A 163 -44.23 -10.51 -37.26
CA LYS A 163 -45.41 -11.26 -36.76
C LYS A 163 -46.11 -12.04 -37.85
N ARG A 164 -46.12 -11.51 -39.09
CA ARG A 164 -46.86 -12.07 -40.24
C ARG A 164 -46.06 -13.15 -41.01
N LEU A 165 -44.82 -13.39 -40.69
CA LEU A 165 -44.00 -14.39 -41.33
C LEU A 165 -44.47 -15.81 -41.05
N SER A 166 -44.24 -16.74 -42.00
CA SER A 166 -44.42 -18.17 -41.78
C SER A 166 -43.44 -18.70 -40.72
N ALA A 167 -43.67 -19.90 -40.21
CA ALA A 167 -42.79 -20.52 -39.22
C ALA A 167 -41.31 -20.59 -39.67
N ASP A 168 -41.08 -21.03 -40.90
CA ASP A 168 -39.73 -21.16 -41.45
C ASP A 168 -39.07 -19.79 -41.65
N GLU A 169 -39.82 -18.80 -42.11
CA GLU A 169 -39.31 -17.43 -42.22
C GLU A 169 -38.98 -16.82 -40.86
N LYS A 170 -39.78 -17.09 -39.82
CA LYS A 170 -39.47 -16.63 -38.45
C LYS A 170 -38.16 -17.22 -37.92
N ILE A 171 -37.93 -18.51 -38.15
CA ILE A 171 -36.68 -19.17 -37.75
C ILE A 171 -35.50 -18.59 -38.53
N TYR A 172 -35.67 -18.34 -39.82
CA TYR A 172 -34.63 -17.72 -40.65
C TYR A 172 -34.30 -16.30 -40.16
N GLU A 173 -35.30 -15.48 -39.89
CA GLU A 173 -35.17 -14.12 -39.36
C GLU A 173 -34.49 -14.11 -37.96
N ALA A 174 -34.89 -15.03 -37.07
CA ALA A 174 -34.26 -15.17 -35.78
C ALA A 174 -32.75 -15.46 -35.88
N ARG A 175 -32.37 -16.36 -36.79
CA ARG A 175 -30.98 -16.63 -37.10
C ARG A 175 -30.26 -15.41 -37.69
N LEU A 176 -30.90 -14.70 -38.61
CA LEU A 176 -30.34 -13.48 -39.20
C LEU A 176 -30.10 -12.39 -38.13
N LEU A 177 -31.01 -12.25 -37.16
CA LEU A 177 -30.87 -11.32 -36.07
C LEU A 177 -29.64 -11.60 -35.20
N LEU A 178 -29.33 -12.89 -34.92
CA LEU A 178 -28.23 -13.26 -33.98
C LEU A 178 -26.89 -13.58 -34.66
N TYR A 179 -26.90 -13.87 -35.96
CA TYR A 179 -25.69 -14.24 -36.72
C TYR A 179 -25.33 -13.24 -37.83
N GLY A 180 -26.20 -12.26 -38.08
CA GLY A 180 -26.00 -11.23 -39.09
C GLY A 180 -24.87 -10.24 -38.74
N GLU A 181 -24.38 -9.55 -39.75
CA GLU A 181 -23.28 -8.60 -39.61
C GLU A 181 -23.63 -7.43 -38.67
N SER A 182 -24.88 -6.99 -38.62
CA SER A 182 -25.33 -5.93 -37.71
C SER A 182 -25.17 -6.33 -36.26
N TYR A 183 -25.53 -7.58 -35.91
CA TYR A 183 -25.38 -8.09 -34.56
C TYR A 183 -23.89 -8.23 -34.17
N LYS A 184 -23.08 -8.76 -35.08
CA LYS A 184 -21.63 -8.92 -34.88
C LYS A 184 -20.96 -7.55 -34.65
N SER A 185 -21.33 -6.56 -35.48
CA SER A 185 -20.83 -5.20 -35.32
C SER A 185 -21.20 -4.60 -33.98
N ALA A 186 -22.48 -4.75 -33.57
CA ALA A 186 -22.94 -4.23 -32.29
C ALA A 186 -22.22 -4.89 -31.10
N LYS A 187 -21.93 -6.19 -31.16
CA LYS A 187 -21.10 -6.89 -30.16
C LYS A 187 -19.67 -6.37 -30.14
N ALA A 188 -19.04 -6.18 -31.28
CA ALA A 188 -17.70 -5.63 -31.39
C ALA A 188 -17.62 -4.19 -30.84
N ASP A 189 -18.67 -3.40 -31.07
CA ASP A 189 -18.75 -2.03 -30.53
C ASP A 189 -18.84 -2.03 -28.99
N ILE A 190 -19.59 -2.98 -28.40
CA ILE A 190 -19.65 -3.15 -26.93
C ILE A 190 -18.27 -3.53 -26.37
N GLU A 191 -17.62 -4.49 -27.01
CA GLU A 191 -16.29 -4.94 -26.61
C GLU A 191 -15.27 -3.78 -26.68
N SER A 192 -15.35 -2.97 -27.73
CA SER A 192 -14.52 -1.76 -27.90
C SER A 192 -14.76 -0.73 -26.79
N ASP A 193 -16.02 -0.47 -26.42
CA ASP A 193 -16.35 0.45 -25.35
C ASP A 193 -15.86 -0.05 -23.97
N LEU A 194 -16.05 -1.33 -23.68
CA LEU A 194 -15.55 -1.95 -22.47
C LEU A 194 -14.03 -1.94 -22.42
N GLN A 195 -13.36 -2.15 -23.55
CA GLN A 195 -11.90 -2.04 -23.64
C GLN A 195 -11.43 -0.60 -23.40
N ALA A 196 -12.10 0.39 -23.98
CA ALA A 196 -11.79 1.81 -23.74
C ALA A 196 -11.99 2.18 -22.25
N PHE A 197 -13.00 1.62 -21.59
CA PHE A 197 -13.18 1.82 -20.16
C PHE A 197 -12.08 1.13 -19.34
N ARG A 198 -11.64 -0.08 -19.71
CA ARG A 198 -10.49 -0.75 -19.08
C ARG A 198 -9.20 0.08 -19.18
N GLU A 199 -8.98 0.75 -20.28
CA GLU A 199 -7.84 1.66 -20.44
C GLU A 199 -7.93 2.84 -19.44
N ASN A 200 -9.14 3.35 -19.13
CA ASN A 200 -9.33 4.35 -18.09
C ASN A 200 -8.97 3.80 -16.70
N ILE A 201 -9.31 2.53 -16.41
CA ILE A 201 -8.87 1.86 -15.16
C ILE A 201 -7.35 1.77 -15.12
N ASP A 202 -6.70 1.36 -16.23
CA ASP A 202 -5.24 1.26 -16.33
C ASP A 202 -4.54 2.59 -16.07
N VAL A 203 -5.02 3.67 -16.67
CA VAL A 203 -4.47 5.01 -16.45
C VAL A 203 -4.55 5.41 -14.98
N LYS A 204 -5.69 5.18 -14.33
CA LYS A 204 -5.88 5.44 -12.89
C LYS A 204 -4.94 4.58 -12.05
N TYR A 205 -4.84 3.30 -12.35
CA TYR A 205 -3.94 2.38 -11.66
C TYR A 205 -2.49 2.81 -11.75
N GLN A 206 -1.99 3.13 -12.96
CA GLN A 206 -0.61 3.56 -13.16
C GLN A 206 -0.30 4.88 -12.43
N ALA A 207 -1.22 5.84 -12.49
CA ALA A 207 -1.08 7.11 -11.76
C ALA A 207 -1.01 6.86 -10.24
N TYR A 208 -1.89 6.03 -9.72
CA TYR A 208 -1.91 5.65 -8.31
C TYR A 208 -0.63 4.90 -7.91
N LYS A 209 -0.23 3.87 -8.66
CA LYS A 209 0.98 3.07 -8.43
C LYS A 209 2.24 3.93 -8.39
N LYS A 210 2.38 4.85 -9.34
CA LYS A 210 3.52 5.78 -9.38
C LYS A 210 3.58 6.65 -8.12
N ARG A 211 2.45 7.21 -7.69
CA ARG A 211 2.37 8.04 -6.47
C ARG A 211 2.66 7.24 -5.21
N SER A 212 2.04 6.07 -5.05
CA SER A 212 2.21 5.19 -3.89
C SER A 212 3.66 4.71 -3.77
N THR A 213 4.26 4.27 -4.88
CA THR A 213 5.67 3.83 -4.90
C THR A 213 6.62 4.96 -4.52
N ALA A 214 6.40 6.18 -5.02
CA ALA A 214 7.22 7.35 -4.66
C ALA A 214 7.14 7.65 -3.14
N LEU A 215 5.94 7.60 -2.55
CA LEU A 215 5.75 7.80 -1.11
C LEU A 215 6.43 6.72 -0.27
N LEU A 216 6.32 5.46 -0.66
CA LEU A 216 6.98 4.34 0.01
C LEU A 216 8.51 4.46 -0.07
N HIS A 217 9.07 4.78 -1.25
CA HIS A 217 10.51 5.00 -1.41
C HIS A 217 11.00 6.16 -0.54
N ALA A 218 10.28 7.28 -0.51
CA ALA A 218 10.63 8.41 0.37
C ALA A 218 10.64 7.99 1.85
N SER A 219 9.63 7.27 2.30
CA SER A 219 9.53 6.78 3.68
C SER A 219 10.67 5.82 4.05
N VAL A 220 10.96 4.83 3.20
CA VAL A 220 12.07 3.89 3.42
C VAL A 220 13.43 4.63 3.43
N THR A 221 13.61 5.61 2.54
CA THR A 221 14.84 6.42 2.52
C THR A 221 15.01 7.21 3.82
N ILE A 222 13.95 7.80 4.36
CA ILE A 222 13.98 8.49 5.66
C ILE A 222 14.34 7.52 6.78
N GLN A 223 13.80 6.30 6.78
CA GLN A 223 14.14 5.28 7.79
C GLN A 223 15.61 4.87 7.73
N ILE A 224 16.13 4.55 6.55
CA ILE A 224 17.54 4.15 6.35
C ILE A 224 18.46 5.30 6.78
N THR A 225 18.16 6.53 6.37
CA THR A 225 18.95 7.70 6.75
C THR A 225 18.94 7.92 8.26
N GLY A 226 17.78 7.80 8.92
CA GLY A 226 17.64 7.91 10.36
C GLY A 226 18.43 6.84 11.11
N LEU A 227 18.36 5.57 10.68
CA LEU A 227 19.13 4.47 11.27
C LEU A 227 20.63 4.68 11.09
N THR A 228 21.07 5.10 9.91
CA THR A 228 22.50 5.36 9.63
C THR A 228 23.02 6.49 10.54
N LEU A 229 22.27 7.57 10.67
CA LEU A 229 22.61 8.68 11.55
C LEU A 229 22.71 8.22 13.02
N LEU A 230 21.79 7.38 13.46
CA LEU A 230 21.79 6.82 14.82
C LEU A 230 23.01 5.97 15.10
N LEU A 231 23.42 5.14 14.13
CA LEU A 231 24.64 4.32 14.22
C LEU A 231 25.90 5.20 14.28
N VAL A 232 25.99 6.24 13.44
CA VAL A 232 27.13 7.18 13.44
C VAL A 232 27.23 7.92 14.79
N ILE A 233 26.10 8.41 15.32
CA ILE A 233 26.06 9.06 16.63
C ILE A 233 26.48 8.10 17.74
N SER A 234 25.95 6.87 17.73
CA SER A 234 26.30 5.85 18.71
C SER A 234 27.82 5.51 18.69
N ALA A 235 28.40 5.37 17.50
CA ALA A 235 29.83 5.14 17.33
C ALA A 235 30.68 6.32 17.82
N ALA A 236 30.27 7.55 17.51
CA ALA A 236 30.94 8.76 17.99
C ALA A 236 30.90 8.86 19.52
N LEU A 237 29.76 8.53 20.12
CA LEU A 237 29.59 8.40 21.56
C LEU A 237 30.55 7.43 22.20
N PHE A 238 30.58 6.22 21.66
CA PHE A 238 31.47 5.17 22.15
C PHE A 238 32.94 5.62 22.10
N LEU A 239 33.34 6.31 21.05
CA LEU A 239 34.69 6.86 20.92
C LEU A 239 34.96 7.95 21.97
N VAL A 240 34.02 8.90 22.15
CA VAL A 240 34.16 9.95 23.18
C VAL A 240 34.24 9.33 24.58
N TYR A 241 33.36 8.40 24.92
CA TYR A 241 33.38 7.70 26.20
C TYR A 241 34.72 6.94 26.37
N ARG A 242 35.19 6.25 25.37
CA ARG A 242 36.45 5.50 25.42
C ARG A 242 37.65 6.42 25.64
N ILE A 243 37.73 7.56 24.96
CA ILE A 243 38.87 8.50 25.05
C ILE A 243 38.86 9.28 26.34
N PHE A 244 37.71 9.76 26.77
CA PHE A 244 37.62 10.68 27.92
C PHE A 244 37.27 10.00 29.25
N CYS A 245 36.77 8.75 29.24
CA CYS A 245 36.44 8.03 30.47
C CYS A 245 37.27 6.75 30.61
N SER A 246 37.16 5.81 29.70
CA SER A 246 37.71 4.45 29.83
C SER A 246 39.25 4.44 29.85
N VAL A 247 39.89 5.14 28.93
CA VAL A 247 41.37 5.16 28.84
C VAL A 247 42.02 5.87 30.02
N PRO A 248 41.57 7.08 30.48
CA PRO A 248 42.13 7.72 31.67
C PRO A 248 41.93 6.91 32.94
N LEU A 249 40.76 6.32 33.13
CA LEU A 249 40.48 5.44 34.27
C LEU A 249 41.41 4.23 34.33
N GLN A 250 41.56 3.52 33.20
CA GLN A 250 42.45 2.35 33.11
C GLN A 250 43.93 2.74 33.39
N ARG A 251 44.36 3.90 32.88
CA ARG A 251 45.74 4.39 33.14
C ARG A 251 45.93 4.74 34.58
N ASN A 252 45.00 5.42 35.22
CA ASN A 252 45.06 5.79 36.61
C ASN A 252 44.98 4.57 37.54
N SER A 253 44.13 3.58 37.23
CA SER A 253 44.05 2.32 37.97
C SER A 253 45.38 1.57 37.94
N LYS A 254 46.01 1.40 36.74
CA LYS A 254 47.30 0.76 36.64
C LYS A 254 48.40 1.50 37.37
N LYS A 255 48.40 2.84 37.46
CA LYS A 255 49.36 3.62 38.21
C LYS A 255 49.16 3.46 39.72
N ALA A 256 47.93 3.41 40.19
CA ALA A 256 47.60 3.18 41.58
C ALA A 256 48.01 1.78 42.09
N ASP A 257 47.94 0.74 41.20
CA ASP A 257 48.32 -0.63 41.56
C ASP A 257 49.84 -0.85 41.67
N VAL A 258 50.66 -0.06 40.92
CA VAL A 258 52.11 -0.35 40.80
C VAL A 258 52.94 0.36 41.86
N SER A 259 52.51 1.49 42.42
CA SER A 259 53.21 2.16 43.54
C SER A 259 52.34 3.24 44.18
N GLY A 260 52.20 3.21 45.48
CA GLY A 260 51.35 4.14 46.27
C GLY A 260 51.70 5.63 46.16
N ASP A 261 52.78 6.01 45.46
CA ASP A 261 53.31 7.38 45.43
C ASP A 261 53.26 8.08 44.07
N ILE A 262 52.55 7.54 43.07
CA ILE A 262 52.50 8.15 41.74
C ILE A 262 51.24 9.01 41.56
N ALA A 263 51.46 10.28 41.17
CA ALA A 263 50.41 11.19 40.82
C ALA A 263 49.53 10.70 39.69
N LEU A 264 48.21 10.76 39.83
CA LEU A 264 47.22 10.38 38.81
C LEU A 264 47.14 11.45 37.71
N GLU A 265 46.87 11.00 36.46
CA GLU A 265 46.71 11.95 35.36
C GLU A 265 45.37 12.69 35.43
N GLU A 266 45.41 14.01 35.41
CA GLU A 266 44.24 14.87 35.36
C GLU A 266 43.76 15.06 33.93
N LYS A 267 43.39 13.93 33.25
CA LYS A 267 42.87 13.90 31.89
C LYS A 267 41.52 13.22 31.85
N GLY A 268 40.68 13.66 30.92
CA GLY A 268 39.35 13.10 30.71
C GLY A 268 38.22 14.07 31.05
N PHE A 269 37.07 13.54 31.43
CA PHE A 269 35.93 14.35 31.88
C PHE A 269 36.25 15.12 33.18
N ALA A 270 35.51 16.22 33.41
CA ALA A 270 35.71 17.08 34.55
C ALA A 270 35.67 16.31 35.87
N GLU A 271 34.79 15.34 36.01
CA GLU A 271 34.65 14.48 37.19
C GLU A 271 35.89 13.62 37.42
N ILE A 272 36.46 13.00 36.38
CA ILE A 272 37.69 12.21 36.48
C ILE A 272 38.87 13.11 36.86
N CYS A 273 38.97 14.29 36.26
CA CYS A 273 40.00 15.26 36.60
C CYS A 273 39.90 15.70 38.07
N THR A 274 38.67 15.94 38.54
CA THR A 274 38.44 16.36 39.96
C THR A 274 38.84 15.24 40.93
N ILE A 275 38.52 13.99 40.65
CA ILE A 275 38.89 12.84 41.47
C ILE A 275 40.42 12.70 41.47
N SER A 276 41.06 12.74 40.30
CA SER A 276 42.53 12.62 40.19
C SER A 276 43.23 13.79 40.92
N SER A 277 42.75 15.02 40.82
CA SER A 277 43.31 16.17 41.47
C SER A 277 43.19 16.08 43.00
N ARG A 278 42.02 15.68 43.54
CA ARG A 278 41.84 15.46 45.00
C ARG A 278 42.73 14.33 45.51
N TYR A 279 42.88 13.26 44.75
CA TYR A 279 43.79 12.17 45.15
C TYR A 279 45.22 12.69 45.24
N ASN A 280 45.69 13.40 44.22
CA ASN A 280 47.02 13.97 44.18
C ASN A 280 47.29 14.95 45.33
N GLU A 281 46.33 15.81 45.64
CA GLU A 281 46.37 16.73 46.77
C GLU A 281 46.49 15.98 48.11
N ASN A 282 45.67 14.93 48.31
CA ASN A 282 45.73 14.14 49.54
C ASN A 282 47.07 13.37 49.66
N MET A 283 47.58 12.84 48.57
CA MET A 283 48.91 12.16 48.54
C MET A 283 50.04 13.15 48.89
N ASN A 284 50.01 14.36 48.34
CA ASN A 284 51.01 15.38 48.66
C ASN A 284 50.98 15.73 50.16
N LYS A 285 49.79 15.93 50.75
CA LYS A 285 49.64 16.18 52.21
C LYS A 285 50.18 15.04 53.06
N LEU A 286 49.98 13.77 52.61
CA LEU A 286 50.44 12.59 53.29
C LEU A 286 51.99 12.49 53.23
N ASN A 287 52.59 12.82 52.11
CA ASN A 287 54.03 12.84 51.93
C ASN A 287 54.71 13.97 52.71
N GLU A 288 54.09 15.16 52.77
CA GLU A 288 54.56 16.24 53.57
C GLU A 288 54.55 15.87 55.06
N SER A 289 53.48 15.25 55.59
CA SER A 289 53.40 14.82 56.99
C SER A 289 54.47 13.72 57.34
N LYS A 290 54.72 12.78 56.44
CA LYS A 290 55.76 11.78 56.62
C LYS A 290 57.16 12.39 56.64
N THR A 291 57.43 13.36 55.79
CA THR A 291 58.72 14.07 55.73
C THR A 291 58.93 14.92 57.07
N GLU A 292 57.85 15.51 57.55
CA GLU A 292 57.92 16.21 58.84
C GLU A 292 58.15 15.25 60.04
N GLU A 293 57.53 14.08 60.07
CA GLU A 293 57.75 13.05 61.08
C GLU A 293 59.19 12.50 61.05
N GLU A 294 59.74 12.21 59.85
CA GLU A 294 61.12 11.77 59.64
C GLU A 294 62.13 12.86 60.11
N TYR A 295 61.83 14.16 59.83
CA TYR A 295 62.71 15.27 60.25
C TYR A 295 62.65 15.46 61.72
N ASN A 296 61.50 15.33 62.33
CA ASN A 296 61.35 15.48 63.84
C ASN A 296 61.90 14.26 64.58
N GLY A 297 61.78 13.03 64.02
CA GLY A 297 62.35 11.80 64.57
C GLY A 297 63.90 11.79 64.54
N SER A 298 64.50 12.42 63.56
CA SER A 298 65.95 12.54 63.44
C SER A 298 66.55 13.54 64.40
N LYS A 299 65.80 14.53 64.85
CA LYS A 299 66.23 15.53 65.92
C LYS A 299 66.08 15.05 67.35
N GLY A 300 65.35 13.96 67.57
CA GLY A 300 65.15 13.38 68.92
C GLY A 300 66.24 12.35 69.31
N ASN A 301 67.16 11.98 68.41
CA ASN A 301 68.17 10.97 68.60
C ASN A 301 69.63 11.53 68.56
N SER A 302 69.79 12.86 68.79
CA SER A 302 71.14 13.48 68.90
C SER A 302 71.38 14.02 70.28
#